data_9a9868379bed1d4b10fa2dffcb50357c
#
_entry.id   9a9868379bed1d4b10fa2dffcb50357c
#
_cell.length_a   1.000
_cell.length_b   1.000
_cell.length_c   1.000
_cell.angle_alpha   90.00
_cell.angle_beta   90.00
_cell.angle_gamma   90.00
#
_symmetry.space_group_name_H-M   'P 1'
#
loop_
_entity.id
_entity.type
_entity.pdbx_description
1 polymer ?
#
loop_
_entity_poly.entity_id
_entity_poly.type
_entity_poly.pdbx_seq_one_letter_code
_entity_poly.pdbx_strand_id
1 'polypeptide(L)'
;MAEITVTQLYKDTHRKLKLQWIAGLDGGDNLLTSEAVSKPSLALIGHLNFVHPNRVQVLGCAEMDYLRSLKPREIQSAITNLFSTDLAAVIVANGEESPTALVKAADQHHTPLFASPERSPRLMDLLSHYLALAVAESESCHGVFMEVQGFGLLIKGAPAIGKSELALELISRGHRLVADDIVDFFRISPERLEGRCPALLQDFLEVRGLGILNIRELFGDNAVKPTKPLDLIVQLEMANTQAPLMLDRLRIKSHFEKILGVK
;
A
#
# COMPACT_ATOMS: atom_id res chain seq x y z
N MET A 1 13.54 6.80 -1.78
CA MET A 1 12.43 6.20 -0.99
C MET A 1 11.30 7.20 -1.02
N ALA A 2 10.09 6.78 -1.32
CA ALA A 2 8.95 7.67 -1.25
C ALA A 2 8.65 7.98 0.23
N GLU A 3 8.42 9.25 0.52
CA GLU A 3 8.10 9.74 1.85
C GLU A 3 6.73 10.39 1.80
N ILE A 4 5.93 10.20 2.83
CA ILE A 4 4.64 10.88 2.96
C ILE A 4 4.59 11.64 4.28
N THR A 5 3.81 12.72 4.33
CA THR A 5 3.56 13.46 5.56
C THR A 5 2.42 12.85 6.36
N VAL A 6 2.38 13.13 7.67
CA VAL A 6 1.26 12.74 8.53
C VAL A 6 -0.04 13.41 8.08
N THR A 7 0.02 14.64 7.55
CA THR A 7 -1.13 15.31 6.93
C THR A 7 -1.67 14.50 5.74
N GLN A 8 -0.79 13.95 4.90
CA GLN A 8 -1.22 13.11 3.77
C GLN A 8 -1.83 11.80 4.27
N LEU A 9 -1.18 11.12 5.23
CA LEU A 9 -1.76 9.95 5.90
C LEU A 9 -3.18 10.23 6.39
N TYR A 10 -3.38 11.35 7.10
CA TYR A 10 -4.69 11.72 7.63
C TYR A 10 -5.70 11.95 6.51
N LYS A 11 -5.37 12.74 5.48
CA LYS A 11 -6.27 13.01 4.35
C LYS A 11 -6.75 11.73 3.67
N ASP A 12 -5.85 10.77 3.46
CA ASP A 12 -6.15 9.54 2.72
C ASP A 12 -6.89 8.50 3.56
N THR A 13 -6.70 8.51 4.89
CA THR A 13 -7.18 7.42 5.74
C THR A 13 -8.23 7.81 6.77
N HIS A 14 -8.43 9.11 7.07
CA HIS A 14 -9.30 9.55 8.17
C HIS A 14 -10.73 9.00 8.10
N ARG A 15 -11.34 8.92 6.91
CA ARG A 15 -12.68 8.36 6.74
C ARG A 15 -12.72 6.86 7.00
N LYS A 16 -11.76 6.11 6.43
CA LYS A 16 -11.70 4.65 6.52
C LYS A 16 -11.36 4.18 7.93
N LEU A 17 -10.45 4.89 8.59
CA LEU A 17 -9.97 4.59 9.95
C LEU A 17 -10.71 5.39 11.02
N LYS A 18 -11.64 6.25 10.63
CA LYS A 18 -12.40 7.15 11.51
C LYS A 18 -11.47 7.95 12.44
N LEU A 19 -10.35 8.44 11.88
CA LEU A 19 -9.39 9.22 12.64
C LEU A 19 -9.96 10.61 12.95
N GLN A 20 -9.81 11.02 14.20
CA GLN A 20 -10.06 12.38 14.67
C GLN A 20 -8.73 12.95 15.14
N TRP A 21 -8.34 14.11 14.61
CA TRP A 21 -7.13 14.82 15.06
C TRP A 21 -7.40 15.53 16.40
N ILE A 22 -6.65 15.19 17.45
CA ILE A 22 -6.88 15.66 18.81
C ILE A 22 -5.90 16.77 19.22
N ALA A 23 -4.59 16.61 18.88
CA ALA A 23 -3.53 17.52 19.30
C ALA A 23 -2.33 17.42 18.35
N GLY A 24 -1.30 18.25 18.53
CA GLY A 24 -0.06 18.21 17.75
C GLY A 24 -0.26 18.64 16.29
N LEU A 25 -1.10 19.65 16.04
CA LEU A 25 -1.43 20.11 14.67
C LEU A 25 -0.19 20.56 13.90
N ASP A 26 0.79 21.17 14.58
CA ASP A 26 2.01 21.67 13.97
C ASP A 26 2.95 20.55 13.44
N GLY A 27 2.71 19.30 13.86
CA GLY A 27 3.47 18.13 13.41
C GLY A 27 2.93 17.47 12.13
N GLY A 28 2.01 18.11 11.43
CA GLY A 28 1.41 17.57 10.20
C GLY A 28 2.42 17.25 9.09
N ASP A 29 3.55 17.95 9.07
CA ASP A 29 4.64 17.77 8.10
C ASP A 29 5.67 16.71 8.52
N ASN A 30 5.49 16.05 9.66
CA ASN A 30 6.33 14.94 10.07
C ASN A 30 6.31 13.85 8.99
N LEU A 31 7.52 13.37 8.62
CA LEU A 31 7.69 12.40 7.54
C LEU A 31 7.50 10.97 8.02
N LEU A 32 6.88 10.17 7.20
CA LEU A 32 6.72 8.73 7.36
C LEU A 32 7.58 8.04 6.30
N THR A 33 8.65 7.38 6.76
CA THR A 33 9.61 6.65 5.90
C THR A 33 9.55 5.15 6.12
N SER A 34 8.71 4.68 7.06
CA SER A 34 8.60 3.28 7.45
C SER A 34 7.17 2.79 7.35
N GLU A 35 7.00 1.56 6.88
CA GLU A 35 5.76 0.81 6.86
C GLU A 35 5.29 0.38 8.28
N ALA A 36 6.17 0.53 9.29
CA ALA A 36 5.93 -0.06 10.60
C ALA A 36 4.95 0.73 11.45
N VAL A 37 3.87 0.08 11.82
CA VAL A 37 2.95 0.51 12.87
C VAL A 37 3.10 -0.45 14.04
N SER A 38 3.45 0.04 15.22
CA SER A 38 3.65 -0.82 16.39
C SER A 38 2.92 -0.32 17.63
N LYS A 39 2.72 -1.23 18.58
CA LYS A 39 2.23 -0.90 19.91
C LYS A 39 3.39 -0.48 20.81
N PRO A 40 3.29 0.63 21.52
CA PRO A 40 4.36 1.16 22.36
C PRO A 40 4.37 0.60 23.78
N SER A 41 3.77 -0.57 24.02
CA SER A 41 3.64 -1.13 25.36
C SER A 41 4.99 -1.22 26.10
N LEU A 42 6.08 -1.53 25.39
CA LEU A 42 7.43 -1.56 25.96
C LEU A 42 7.96 -0.14 26.26
N ALA A 43 7.62 0.86 25.45
CA ALA A 43 7.98 2.25 25.70
C ALA A 43 7.27 2.78 26.96
N LEU A 44 5.99 2.43 27.16
CA LEU A 44 5.22 2.82 28.35
C LEU A 44 5.74 2.19 29.64
N ILE A 45 6.36 1.00 29.58
CA ILE A 45 6.99 0.36 30.75
C ILE A 45 8.50 0.67 30.88
N GLY A 46 9.00 1.63 30.12
CA GLY A 46 10.40 2.03 30.17
C GLY A 46 11.37 1.09 29.42
N HIS A 47 10.88 0.08 28.71
CA HIS A 47 11.66 -0.76 27.82
C HIS A 47 11.48 -0.31 26.38
N LEU A 48 12.32 0.62 25.95
CA LEU A 48 12.38 1.06 24.55
C LEU A 48 13.00 -0.06 23.71
N ASN A 49 12.21 -0.81 22.99
CA ASN A 49 12.75 -1.52 21.86
C ASN A 49 13.21 -0.48 20.83
N PHE A 50 14.43 -0.67 20.33
CA PHE A 50 15.00 0.15 19.26
C PHE A 50 14.09 0.07 18.05
N VAL A 51 13.35 1.08 17.97
CA VAL A 51 12.25 1.19 17.10
C VAL A 51 12.74 2.05 15.97
N HIS A 52 12.43 1.66 14.76
CA HIS A 52 12.80 2.43 13.59
C HIS A 52 12.24 3.86 13.70
N PRO A 53 12.99 4.90 13.31
CA PRO A 53 12.53 6.27 13.33
C PRO A 53 11.28 6.47 12.46
N ASN A 54 10.53 7.53 12.73
CA ASN A 54 9.36 7.95 11.96
C ASN A 54 8.19 6.96 11.95
N ARG A 55 7.71 6.58 13.12
CA ARG A 55 6.63 5.61 13.25
C ARG A 55 5.32 6.20 13.73
N VAL A 56 4.27 5.53 13.31
CA VAL A 56 2.93 5.70 13.88
C VAL A 56 2.77 4.71 15.04
N GLN A 57 2.61 5.21 16.26
CA GLN A 57 2.37 4.39 17.45
C GLN A 57 0.88 4.29 17.74
N VAL A 58 0.41 3.06 18.01
CA VAL A 58 -0.99 2.80 18.32
C VAL A 58 -1.12 2.38 19.79
N LEU A 59 -1.84 3.20 20.57
CA LEU A 59 -2.19 2.91 21.97
C LEU A 59 -3.54 2.20 21.99
N GLY A 60 -3.57 0.96 22.44
CA GLY A 60 -4.80 0.18 22.63
C GLY A 60 -5.25 0.16 24.09
N CYS A 61 -6.23 -0.68 24.42
CA CYS A 61 -6.76 -0.81 25.79
C CYS A 61 -5.65 -1.16 26.80
N ALA A 62 -4.73 -2.06 26.49
CA ALA A 62 -3.69 -2.48 27.42
C ALA A 62 -2.76 -1.33 27.80
N GLU A 63 -2.36 -0.49 26.84
CA GLU A 63 -1.53 0.68 27.08
C GLU A 63 -2.29 1.75 27.87
N MET A 64 -3.57 1.93 27.58
CA MET A 64 -4.42 2.89 28.29
C MET A 64 -4.71 2.45 29.74
N ASP A 65 -4.97 1.16 29.98
CA ASP A 65 -5.16 0.60 31.30
C ASP A 65 -3.87 0.71 32.14
N TYR A 66 -2.72 0.46 31.50
CA TYR A 66 -1.43 0.67 32.15
C TYR A 66 -1.26 2.14 32.59
N LEU A 67 -1.50 3.11 31.71
CA LEU A 67 -1.41 4.53 32.06
C LEU A 67 -2.35 4.91 33.22
N ARG A 68 -3.58 4.38 33.25
CA ARG A 68 -4.55 4.62 34.34
C ARG A 68 -4.10 4.04 35.67
N SER A 69 -3.30 2.97 35.64
CA SER A 69 -2.79 2.34 36.88
C SER A 69 -1.64 3.09 37.54
N LEU A 70 -1.00 4.02 36.81
CA LEU A 70 0.17 4.76 37.27
C LEU A 70 -0.19 5.96 38.13
N LYS A 71 0.71 6.34 39.04
CA LYS A 71 0.64 7.61 39.78
C LYS A 71 0.95 8.80 38.86
N PRO A 72 0.49 10.03 39.19
CA PRO A 72 0.69 11.20 38.31
C PRO A 72 2.13 11.44 37.82
N ARG A 73 3.13 11.24 38.69
CA ARG A 73 4.54 11.40 38.35
C ARG A 73 5.03 10.30 37.37
N GLU A 74 4.54 9.09 37.59
CA GLU A 74 4.88 7.93 36.74
C GLU A 74 4.24 8.05 35.36
N ILE A 75 3.01 8.58 35.26
CA ILE A 75 2.36 8.90 33.99
C ILE A 75 3.22 9.88 33.17
N GLN A 76 3.69 10.96 33.84
CA GLN A 76 4.52 11.95 33.16
C GLN A 76 5.81 11.34 32.64
N SER A 77 6.47 10.46 33.42
CA SER A 77 7.68 9.76 32.99
C SER A 77 7.41 8.80 31.84
N ALA A 78 6.32 8.02 31.87
CA ALA A 78 5.94 7.09 30.80
C ALA A 78 5.64 7.83 29.49
N ILE A 79 4.93 8.96 29.56
CA ILE A 79 4.63 9.81 28.40
C ILE A 79 5.91 10.43 27.83
N THR A 80 6.79 10.96 28.69
CA THR A 80 8.08 11.51 28.26
C THR A 80 8.92 10.44 27.55
N ASN A 81 8.96 9.22 28.09
CA ASN A 81 9.65 8.10 27.45
C ASN A 81 9.05 7.74 26.09
N LEU A 82 7.71 7.78 25.94
CA LEU A 82 7.05 7.57 24.67
C LEU A 82 7.50 8.60 23.63
N PHE A 83 7.45 9.88 23.96
CA PHE A 83 7.82 10.98 23.06
C PHE A 83 9.33 11.19 22.93
N SER A 84 10.17 10.49 23.71
CA SER A 84 11.63 10.47 23.50
C SER A 84 12.03 9.61 22.29
N THR A 85 11.12 8.80 21.79
CA THR A 85 11.31 8.07 20.54
C THR A 85 10.99 8.98 19.33
N ASP A 86 11.59 8.71 18.20
CA ASP A 86 11.34 9.49 16.98
C ASP A 86 9.97 9.11 16.38
N LEU A 87 8.92 9.73 16.90
CA LEU A 87 7.53 9.48 16.54
C LEU A 87 7.07 10.47 15.48
N ALA A 88 6.48 9.95 14.40
CA ALA A 88 5.77 10.77 13.43
C ALA A 88 4.34 11.08 13.88
N ALA A 89 3.65 10.12 14.53
CA ALA A 89 2.29 10.29 15.05
C ALA A 89 1.95 9.26 16.14
N VAL A 90 0.95 9.58 16.96
CA VAL A 90 0.35 8.69 17.96
C VAL A 90 -1.15 8.55 17.70
N ILE A 91 -1.69 7.33 17.81
CA ILE A 91 -3.11 7.06 17.63
C ILE A 91 -3.64 6.33 18.86
N VAL A 92 -4.65 6.89 19.53
CA VAL A 92 -5.41 6.23 20.58
C VAL A 92 -6.56 5.46 19.93
N ALA A 93 -6.54 4.15 20.04
CA ALA A 93 -7.48 3.24 19.41
C ALA A 93 -8.61 2.80 20.35
N ASN A 94 -9.53 1.97 19.84
CA ASN A 94 -10.63 1.33 20.59
C ASN A 94 -11.65 2.33 21.19
N GLY A 95 -11.70 3.57 20.74
CA GLY A 95 -12.57 4.60 21.32
C GLY A 95 -12.15 5.04 22.74
N GLU A 96 -10.90 4.76 23.14
CA GLU A 96 -10.35 5.18 24.41
C GLU A 96 -10.21 6.70 24.47
N GLU A 97 -10.43 7.26 25.65
CA GLU A 97 -10.28 8.71 25.88
C GLU A 97 -8.80 9.08 26.06
N SER A 98 -8.35 10.10 25.32
CA SER A 98 -6.97 10.57 25.39
C SER A 98 -6.70 11.33 26.69
N PRO A 99 -5.77 10.89 27.56
CA PRO A 99 -5.43 11.60 28.79
C PRO A 99 -4.92 13.01 28.52
N THR A 100 -5.29 13.98 29.36
CA THR A 100 -4.83 15.38 29.22
C THR A 100 -3.31 15.50 29.18
N ALA A 101 -2.59 14.64 29.90
CA ALA A 101 -1.13 14.62 29.89
C ALA A 101 -0.57 14.20 28.52
N LEU A 102 -1.21 13.25 27.83
CA LEU A 102 -0.85 12.81 26.49
C LEU A 102 -1.12 13.92 25.46
N VAL A 103 -2.26 14.59 25.54
CA VAL A 103 -2.63 15.73 24.68
C VAL A 103 -1.60 16.86 24.79
N LYS A 104 -1.25 17.26 26.04
CA LYS A 104 -0.23 18.30 26.28
C LYS A 104 1.14 17.90 25.74
N ALA A 105 1.55 16.64 25.91
CA ALA A 105 2.82 16.17 25.40
C ALA A 105 2.85 16.15 23.85
N ALA A 106 1.76 15.77 23.22
CA ALA A 106 1.64 15.80 21.76
C ALA A 106 1.84 17.23 21.19
N ASP A 107 1.22 18.22 21.83
CA ASP A 107 1.41 19.64 21.46
C ASP A 107 2.85 20.10 21.70
N GLN A 108 3.43 19.76 22.88
CA GLN A 108 4.80 20.15 23.23
C GLN A 108 5.87 19.56 22.32
N HIS A 109 5.66 18.34 21.85
CA HIS A 109 6.60 17.63 20.98
C HIS A 109 6.25 17.75 19.48
N HIS A 110 5.25 18.59 19.13
CA HIS A 110 4.79 18.75 17.75
C HIS A 110 4.52 17.40 17.05
N THR A 111 3.92 16.47 17.80
CA THR A 111 3.62 15.11 17.32
C THR A 111 2.10 14.95 17.18
N PRO A 112 1.56 14.72 15.98
CA PRO A 112 0.14 14.51 15.78
C PRO A 112 -0.42 13.40 16.65
N LEU A 113 -1.49 13.69 17.36
CA LEU A 113 -2.27 12.76 18.17
C LEU A 113 -3.65 12.59 17.56
N PHE A 114 -3.99 11.36 17.25
CA PHE A 114 -5.30 10.99 16.72
C PHE A 114 -6.05 10.10 17.70
N ALA A 115 -7.38 10.15 17.66
CA ALA A 115 -8.26 9.16 18.26
C ALA A 115 -9.00 8.37 17.17
N SER A 116 -9.29 7.10 17.43
CA SER A 116 -10.10 6.25 16.55
C SER A 116 -10.95 5.28 17.36
N PRO A 117 -12.24 5.08 17.02
CA PRO A 117 -13.08 4.05 17.62
C PRO A 117 -12.73 2.62 17.13
N GLU A 118 -11.90 2.51 16.08
CA GLU A 118 -11.52 1.22 15.52
C GLU A 118 -10.60 0.45 16.48
N ARG A 119 -10.70 -0.90 16.43
CA ARG A 119 -9.86 -1.78 17.25
C ARG A 119 -8.40 -1.70 16.83
N SER A 120 -7.48 -1.65 17.80
CA SER A 120 -6.05 -1.49 17.54
C SER A 120 -5.46 -2.51 16.55
N PRO A 121 -5.80 -3.83 16.54
CA PRO A 121 -5.27 -4.74 15.54
C PRO A 121 -5.69 -4.37 14.12
N ARG A 122 -6.99 -4.09 13.91
CA ARG A 122 -7.52 -3.69 12.60
C ARG A 122 -6.90 -2.39 12.11
N LEU A 123 -6.74 -1.43 13.03
CA LEU A 123 -6.14 -0.14 12.71
C LEU A 123 -4.68 -0.31 12.28
N MET A 124 -3.92 -1.15 13.00
CA MET A 124 -2.53 -1.48 12.66
C MET A 124 -2.42 -2.17 11.29
N ASP A 125 -3.29 -3.13 10.98
CA ASP A 125 -3.29 -3.84 9.69
C ASP A 125 -3.55 -2.87 8.54
N LEU A 126 -4.56 -2.01 8.67
CA LEU A 126 -4.93 -1.04 7.64
C LEU A 126 -3.86 0.04 7.44
N LEU A 127 -3.24 0.52 8.53
CA LEU A 127 -2.14 1.48 8.46
C LEU A 127 -0.89 0.86 7.84
N SER A 128 -0.52 -0.36 8.24
CA SER A 128 0.63 -1.07 7.68
C SER A 128 0.46 -1.28 6.18
N HIS A 129 -0.73 -1.71 5.75
CA HIS A 129 -1.03 -1.87 4.32
C HIS A 129 -0.97 -0.52 3.57
N TYR A 130 -1.56 0.54 4.13
CA TYR A 130 -1.50 1.87 3.53
C TYR A 130 -0.06 2.38 3.40
N LEU A 131 0.72 2.30 4.49
CA LEU A 131 2.11 2.75 4.50
C LEU A 131 3.00 1.93 3.55
N ALA A 132 2.80 0.60 3.52
CA ALA A 132 3.51 -0.26 2.58
C ALA A 132 3.34 0.20 1.13
N LEU A 133 2.12 0.60 0.74
CA LEU A 133 1.84 1.10 -0.60
C LEU A 133 2.33 2.54 -0.81
N ALA A 134 2.19 3.40 0.20
CA ALA A 134 2.48 4.83 0.08
C ALA A 134 3.99 5.14 0.02
N VAL A 135 4.83 4.33 0.70
CA VAL A 135 6.30 4.49 0.72
C VAL A 135 7.02 3.43 -0.12
N ALA A 136 6.28 2.55 -0.81
CA ALA A 136 6.87 1.52 -1.65
C ALA A 136 7.66 2.12 -2.81
N GLU A 137 8.78 1.51 -3.12
CA GLU A 137 9.45 1.76 -4.40
C GLU A 137 8.49 1.40 -5.53
N SER A 138 8.39 2.25 -6.53
CA SER A 138 7.52 2.02 -7.68
C SER A 138 8.25 2.18 -9.00
N GLU A 139 7.82 1.40 -9.99
CA GLU A 139 8.32 1.45 -11.36
C GLU A 139 7.14 1.27 -12.32
N SER A 140 7.04 2.16 -13.32
CA SER A 140 6.01 2.05 -14.35
C SER A 140 6.52 1.21 -15.51
N CYS A 141 5.73 0.21 -15.90
CA CYS A 141 6.02 -0.67 -17.02
C CYS A 141 4.96 -0.51 -18.12
N HIS A 142 5.37 -0.58 -19.38
CA HIS A 142 4.43 -0.63 -20.49
C HIS A 142 3.93 -2.07 -20.76
N GLY A 143 2.61 -2.21 -20.89
CA GLY A 143 1.96 -3.47 -21.18
C GLY A 143 0.51 -3.51 -20.72
N VAL A 144 -0.15 -4.64 -20.93
CA VAL A 144 -1.49 -4.92 -20.41
C VAL A 144 -1.35 -5.82 -19.20
N PHE A 145 -1.92 -5.40 -18.07
CA PHE A 145 -1.90 -6.19 -16.84
C PHE A 145 -3.28 -6.72 -16.50
N MET A 146 -3.37 -8.02 -16.30
CA MET A 146 -4.65 -8.72 -16.10
C MET A 146 -4.58 -9.76 -14.98
N GLU A 147 -5.74 -10.12 -14.45
CA GLU A 147 -5.90 -11.36 -13.70
C GLU A 147 -6.45 -12.45 -14.63
N VAL A 148 -5.67 -13.49 -14.87
CA VAL A 148 -6.04 -14.64 -15.70
C VAL A 148 -5.94 -15.91 -14.87
N GLN A 149 -7.04 -16.64 -14.70
CA GLN A 149 -7.11 -17.87 -13.86
C GLN A 149 -6.56 -17.68 -12.44
N GLY A 150 -6.72 -16.47 -11.88
CA GLY A 150 -6.20 -16.15 -10.56
C GLY A 150 -4.74 -15.68 -10.52
N PHE A 151 -4.00 -15.73 -11.65
CA PHE A 151 -2.63 -15.21 -11.76
C PHE A 151 -2.62 -13.78 -12.27
N GLY A 152 -1.71 -12.96 -11.74
CA GLY A 152 -1.40 -11.62 -12.27
C GLY A 152 -0.45 -11.72 -13.45
N LEU A 153 -0.95 -11.40 -14.63
CA LEU A 153 -0.28 -11.57 -15.91
C LEU A 153 0.05 -10.22 -16.55
N LEU A 154 1.33 -9.90 -16.75
CA LEU A 154 1.76 -8.74 -17.53
C LEU A 154 2.04 -9.18 -18.98
N ILE A 155 1.24 -8.67 -19.92
CA ILE A 155 1.39 -8.91 -21.35
C ILE A 155 2.24 -7.79 -21.95
N LYS A 156 3.44 -8.12 -22.42
CA LYS A 156 4.39 -7.22 -23.08
C LYS A 156 4.52 -7.54 -24.56
N GLY A 157 5.06 -6.63 -25.32
CA GLY A 157 5.33 -6.81 -26.76
C GLY A 157 5.37 -5.49 -27.50
N ALA A 158 5.79 -5.53 -28.75
CA ALA A 158 5.89 -4.34 -29.60
C ALA A 158 4.54 -3.59 -29.70
N PRO A 159 4.55 -2.27 -29.96
CA PRO A 159 3.33 -1.55 -30.28
C PRO A 159 2.55 -2.21 -31.41
N ALA A 160 1.23 -2.23 -31.31
CA ALA A 160 0.31 -2.81 -32.31
C ALA A 160 0.46 -4.32 -32.56
N ILE A 161 1.09 -5.09 -31.66
CA ILE A 161 1.24 -6.55 -31.79
C ILE A 161 -0.05 -7.33 -31.42
N GLY A 162 -1.06 -6.65 -30.85
CA GLY A 162 -2.32 -7.29 -30.48
C GLY A 162 -2.49 -7.51 -28.97
N LYS A 163 -1.77 -6.76 -28.11
CA LYS A 163 -1.89 -6.88 -26.65
C LYS A 163 -3.31 -6.57 -26.14
N SER A 164 -3.86 -5.42 -26.56
CA SER A 164 -5.19 -4.98 -26.09
C SER A 164 -6.31 -5.79 -26.73
N GLU A 165 -6.13 -6.28 -27.97
CA GLU A 165 -7.05 -7.23 -28.62
C GLU A 165 -7.09 -8.56 -27.86
N LEU A 166 -5.91 -9.10 -27.46
CA LEU A 166 -5.84 -10.29 -26.62
C LEU A 166 -6.49 -10.05 -25.25
N ALA A 167 -6.27 -8.88 -24.65
CA ALA A 167 -6.89 -8.53 -23.39
C ALA A 167 -8.42 -8.50 -23.50
N LEU A 168 -8.97 -7.89 -24.54
CA LEU A 168 -10.42 -7.86 -24.76
C LEU A 168 -11.01 -9.27 -24.93
N GLU A 169 -10.33 -10.16 -25.65
CA GLU A 169 -10.74 -11.56 -25.78
C GLU A 169 -10.69 -12.29 -24.42
N LEU A 170 -9.66 -12.04 -23.59
CA LEU A 170 -9.59 -12.61 -22.25
C LEU A 170 -10.70 -12.07 -21.32
N ILE A 171 -11.03 -10.77 -21.42
CA ILE A 171 -12.14 -10.17 -20.67
C ILE A 171 -13.47 -10.82 -21.06
N SER A 172 -13.71 -11.05 -22.36
CA SER A 172 -14.93 -11.71 -22.85
C SER A 172 -15.07 -13.16 -22.31
N ARG A 173 -13.96 -13.78 -21.91
CA ARG A 173 -13.90 -15.12 -21.29
C ARG A 173 -13.97 -15.07 -19.76
N GLY A 174 -14.23 -13.90 -19.16
CA GLY A 174 -14.41 -13.74 -17.72
C GLY A 174 -13.13 -13.46 -16.92
N HIS A 175 -12.03 -13.08 -17.60
CA HIS A 175 -10.82 -12.59 -16.93
C HIS A 175 -10.92 -11.10 -16.65
N ARG A 176 -10.04 -10.56 -15.81
CA ARG A 176 -10.18 -9.21 -15.27
C ARG A 176 -9.04 -8.30 -15.72
N LEU A 177 -9.38 -7.11 -16.20
CA LEU A 177 -8.42 -6.06 -16.48
C LEU A 177 -7.94 -5.42 -15.17
N VAL A 178 -6.64 -5.16 -15.07
CA VAL A 178 -6.05 -4.34 -14.00
C VAL A 178 -5.58 -3.01 -14.57
N ALA A 179 -4.80 -3.04 -15.66
CA ALA A 179 -4.30 -1.83 -16.32
C ALA A 179 -4.02 -2.09 -17.81
N ASP A 180 -4.17 -1.05 -18.63
CA ASP A 180 -3.73 -1.02 -20.03
C ASP A 180 -2.72 0.10 -20.24
N ASP A 181 -1.80 -0.11 -21.18
CA ASP A 181 -0.71 0.78 -21.60
C ASP A 181 0.35 1.01 -20.50
N ILE A 182 -0.02 1.54 -19.34
CA ILE A 182 0.89 1.81 -18.21
C ILE A 182 0.42 1.06 -16.96
N VAL A 183 1.34 0.32 -16.37
CA VAL A 183 1.14 -0.41 -15.11
C VAL A 183 2.15 0.09 -14.09
N ASP A 184 1.68 0.61 -12.97
CA ASP A 184 2.53 0.98 -11.84
C ASP A 184 2.73 -0.23 -10.93
N PHE A 185 3.95 -0.75 -10.86
CA PHE A 185 4.34 -1.81 -9.94
C PHE A 185 4.94 -1.22 -8.66
N PHE A 186 4.51 -1.76 -7.53
CA PHE A 186 4.97 -1.41 -6.20
C PHE A 186 5.59 -2.62 -5.54
N ARG A 187 6.77 -2.43 -4.93
CA ARG A 187 7.42 -3.48 -4.16
C ARG A 187 6.84 -3.55 -2.76
N ILE A 188 5.90 -4.46 -2.52
CA ILE A 188 5.20 -4.63 -1.25
C ILE A 188 5.93 -5.55 -0.26
N SER A 189 6.88 -6.35 -0.76
CA SER A 189 7.80 -7.15 0.06
C SER A 189 9.07 -7.47 -0.76
N PRO A 190 10.13 -8.04 -0.16
CA PRO A 190 11.37 -8.35 -0.86
C PRO A 190 11.20 -9.20 -2.13
N GLU A 191 10.15 -10.02 -2.20
CA GLU A 191 9.91 -10.97 -3.30
C GLU A 191 8.57 -10.76 -4.00
N ARG A 192 7.85 -9.65 -3.72
CA ARG A 192 6.48 -9.48 -4.23
C ARG A 192 6.23 -8.09 -4.76
N LEU A 193 5.77 -8.03 -5.99
CA LEU A 193 5.29 -6.83 -6.68
C LEU A 193 3.76 -6.83 -6.73
N GLU A 194 3.16 -5.67 -6.55
CA GLU A 194 1.75 -5.44 -6.80
C GLU A 194 1.58 -4.40 -7.91
N GLY A 195 0.84 -4.75 -8.96
CA GLY A 195 0.56 -3.87 -10.08
C GLY A 195 -0.81 -3.22 -9.95
N ARG A 196 -0.91 -1.95 -10.36
CA ARG A 196 -2.16 -1.20 -10.44
C ARG A 196 -2.16 -0.25 -11.63
N CYS A 197 -3.36 0.16 -12.04
CA CYS A 197 -3.53 1.19 -13.05
C CYS A 197 -3.33 2.58 -12.45
N PRO A 198 -2.66 3.52 -13.13
CA PRO A 198 -2.73 4.93 -12.80
C PRO A 198 -4.18 5.41 -12.74
N ALA A 199 -4.52 6.25 -11.74
CA ALA A 199 -5.91 6.64 -11.47
C ALA A 199 -6.65 7.26 -12.68
N LEU A 200 -5.92 7.97 -13.56
CA LEU A 200 -6.48 8.62 -14.75
C LEU A 200 -6.84 7.63 -15.88
N LEU A 201 -6.23 6.43 -15.90
CA LEU A 201 -6.40 5.42 -16.94
C LEU A 201 -7.26 4.24 -16.46
N GLN A 202 -7.79 4.32 -15.25
CA GLN A 202 -8.47 3.20 -14.61
C GLN A 202 -9.70 2.78 -15.40
N ASP A 203 -9.85 1.44 -15.58
CA ASP A 203 -10.96 0.77 -16.26
C ASP A 203 -11.02 0.98 -17.78
N PHE A 204 -10.08 1.70 -18.37
CA PHE A 204 -10.02 1.91 -19.82
C PHE A 204 -9.09 0.91 -20.50
N LEU A 205 -9.49 0.50 -21.71
CA LEU A 205 -8.72 -0.35 -22.63
C LEU A 205 -8.77 0.28 -24.02
N GLU A 206 -7.60 0.59 -24.60
CA GLU A 206 -7.53 1.09 -25.96
C GLU A 206 -7.37 -0.08 -26.95
N VAL A 207 -8.35 -0.27 -27.84
CA VAL A 207 -8.35 -1.33 -28.83
C VAL A 207 -8.35 -0.73 -30.23
N ARG A 208 -7.37 -1.10 -31.04
CA ARG A 208 -7.24 -0.59 -32.40
C ARG A 208 -8.50 -0.87 -33.23
N GLY A 209 -9.05 0.15 -33.85
CA GLY A 209 -10.28 0.06 -34.66
C GLY A 209 -11.59 0.17 -33.87
N LEU A 210 -11.57 0.03 -32.54
CA LEU A 210 -12.70 0.22 -31.67
C LEU A 210 -12.62 1.51 -30.84
N GLY A 211 -11.37 2.01 -30.61
CA GLY A 211 -11.13 3.19 -29.76
C GLY A 211 -10.94 2.82 -28.28
N ILE A 212 -11.23 3.77 -27.40
CA ILE A 212 -11.09 3.61 -25.96
C ILE A 212 -12.39 3.05 -25.39
N LEU A 213 -12.32 1.88 -24.77
CA LEU A 213 -13.44 1.16 -24.17
C LEU A 213 -13.41 1.30 -22.65
N ASN A 214 -14.54 1.64 -22.03
CA ASN A 214 -14.70 1.54 -20.59
C ASN A 214 -15.14 0.11 -20.24
N ILE A 215 -14.21 -0.70 -19.74
CA ILE A 215 -14.43 -2.13 -19.49
C ILE A 215 -15.43 -2.35 -18.37
N ARG A 216 -15.44 -1.49 -17.35
CA ARG A 216 -16.42 -1.58 -16.25
C ARG A 216 -17.84 -1.35 -16.75
N GLU A 217 -18.06 -0.39 -17.64
CA GLU A 217 -19.38 -0.09 -18.20
C GLU A 217 -19.86 -1.18 -19.16
N LEU A 218 -18.94 -1.77 -19.95
CA LEU A 218 -19.30 -2.76 -20.96
C LEU A 218 -19.48 -4.18 -20.40
N PHE A 219 -18.64 -4.58 -19.41
CA PHE A 219 -18.59 -5.95 -18.91
C PHE A 219 -18.91 -6.07 -17.41
N GLY A 220 -19.16 -4.94 -16.72
CA GLY A 220 -19.51 -4.91 -15.30
C GLY A 220 -18.30 -4.88 -14.36
N ASP A 221 -18.57 -4.67 -13.05
CA ASP A 221 -17.56 -4.54 -12.00
C ASP A 221 -16.64 -5.76 -11.88
N ASN A 222 -17.12 -6.94 -12.23
CA ASN A 222 -16.33 -8.17 -12.16
C ASN A 222 -15.27 -8.29 -13.26
N ALA A 223 -15.32 -7.48 -14.30
CA ALA A 223 -14.36 -7.48 -15.41
C ALA A 223 -13.12 -6.66 -15.12
N VAL A 224 -13.09 -5.90 -14.03
CA VAL A 224 -11.97 -5.05 -13.63
C VAL A 224 -11.49 -5.38 -12.22
N LYS A 225 -10.23 -5.08 -11.94
CA LYS A 225 -9.62 -5.27 -10.63
C LYS A 225 -8.66 -4.13 -10.33
N PRO A 226 -8.74 -3.50 -9.13
CA PRO A 226 -7.91 -2.33 -8.83
C PRO A 226 -6.43 -2.66 -8.69
N THR A 227 -6.10 -3.83 -8.14
CA THR A 227 -4.70 -4.27 -7.92
C THR A 227 -4.56 -5.78 -8.03
N LYS A 228 -3.38 -6.25 -8.41
CA LYS A 228 -3.04 -7.68 -8.44
C LYS A 228 -1.54 -7.87 -8.23
N PRO A 229 -1.09 -8.89 -7.46
CA PRO A 229 0.31 -9.32 -7.51
C PRO A 229 0.72 -9.78 -8.90
N LEU A 230 1.98 -9.46 -9.29
CA LEU A 230 2.58 -9.96 -10.53
C LEU A 230 3.08 -11.38 -10.31
N ASP A 231 2.58 -12.31 -11.11
CA ASP A 231 2.97 -13.72 -11.05
C ASP A 231 3.72 -14.16 -12.31
N LEU A 232 3.39 -13.57 -13.49
CA LEU A 232 3.93 -14.00 -14.77
C LEU A 232 4.02 -12.82 -15.76
N ILE A 233 5.08 -12.84 -16.59
CA ILE A 233 5.23 -11.94 -17.73
C ILE A 233 5.13 -12.76 -19.00
N VAL A 234 4.26 -12.35 -19.92
CA VAL A 234 4.10 -12.94 -21.26
C VAL A 234 4.59 -11.94 -22.28
N GLN A 235 5.58 -12.34 -23.05
CA GLN A 235 6.11 -11.57 -24.17
C GLN A 235 5.44 -12.01 -25.47
N LEU A 236 4.71 -11.10 -26.13
CA LEU A 236 4.20 -11.34 -27.48
C LEU A 236 5.27 -10.98 -28.53
N GLU A 237 5.48 -11.87 -29.48
CA GLU A 237 6.41 -11.68 -30.59
C GLU A 237 5.75 -12.03 -31.92
N MET A 238 6.16 -11.33 -32.97
CA MET A 238 5.71 -11.68 -34.33
C MET A 238 6.31 -13.01 -34.74
N ALA A 239 5.47 -13.92 -35.27
CA ALA A 239 5.95 -15.18 -35.77
C ALA A 239 6.91 -14.95 -36.97
N ASN A 240 8.14 -15.45 -36.86
CA ASN A 240 9.08 -15.43 -37.97
C ASN A 240 8.73 -16.58 -38.91
N THR A 241 8.09 -16.28 -40.04
CA THR A 241 7.65 -17.27 -41.03
C THR A 241 8.83 -17.92 -41.81
N GLN A 242 10.03 -17.33 -41.70
CA GLN A 242 11.22 -17.85 -42.41
C GLN A 242 12.08 -18.81 -41.58
N ALA A 243 11.91 -18.86 -40.28
CA ALA A 243 12.56 -19.83 -39.42
C ALA A 243 11.47 -20.71 -38.76
N PRO A 244 11.39 -22.03 -39.11
CA PRO A 244 10.51 -22.90 -38.38
C PRO A 244 10.93 -22.85 -36.90
N LEU A 245 10.02 -22.36 -36.01
CA LEU A 245 10.18 -22.44 -34.59
C LEU A 245 10.36 -23.93 -34.25
N MET A 246 11.62 -24.39 -34.13
CA MET A 246 11.92 -25.62 -33.39
C MET A 246 11.61 -25.33 -31.92
N LEU A 247 10.30 -25.25 -31.62
CA LEU A 247 9.82 -25.28 -30.28
C LEU A 247 10.11 -26.67 -29.72
N ASP A 248 11.22 -26.78 -29.00
CA ASP A 248 11.42 -27.92 -28.12
C ASP A 248 10.37 -27.81 -27.02
N ARG A 249 9.17 -28.35 -27.30
CA ARG A 249 7.98 -28.28 -26.42
C ARG A 249 8.22 -28.93 -25.06
N LEU A 250 9.34 -29.63 -24.91
CA LEU A 250 9.73 -30.31 -23.68
C LEU A 250 10.74 -29.51 -22.86
N ARG A 251 11.33 -28.45 -23.41
CA ARG A 251 12.25 -27.55 -22.70
C ARG A 251 11.62 -26.18 -22.47
N ILE A 252 11.01 -25.99 -21.32
CA ILE A 252 10.57 -24.67 -20.88
C ILE A 252 11.85 -23.88 -20.54
N LYS A 253 12.25 -22.97 -21.43
CA LYS A 253 13.25 -21.95 -21.10
C LYS A 253 12.56 -20.89 -20.28
N SER A 254 12.78 -20.87 -18.98
CA SER A 254 12.34 -19.78 -18.13
C SER A 254 13.25 -18.57 -18.35
N HIS A 255 12.67 -17.45 -18.77
CA HIS A 255 13.32 -16.16 -18.80
C HIS A 255 12.85 -15.40 -17.56
N PHE A 256 13.75 -14.71 -16.91
CA PHE A 256 13.43 -13.89 -15.75
C PHE A 256 13.70 -12.43 -16.07
N GLU A 257 12.76 -11.58 -15.76
CA GLU A 257 12.90 -10.13 -15.79
C GLU A 257 12.96 -9.61 -14.36
N LYS A 258 13.71 -8.53 -14.11
CA LYS A 258 13.75 -7.88 -12.81
C LYS A 258 13.00 -6.57 -12.88
N ILE A 259 12.03 -6.41 -12.00
CA ILE A 259 11.31 -5.15 -11.77
C ILE A 259 11.53 -4.80 -10.30
N LEU A 260 12.04 -3.60 -10.01
CA LEU A 260 12.36 -3.16 -8.63
C LEU A 260 13.25 -4.16 -7.87
N GLY A 261 14.14 -4.88 -8.58
CA GLY A 261 15.02 -5.88 -8.00
C GLY A 261 14.37 -7.23 -7.68
N VAL A 262 13.06 -7.37 -7.82
CA VAL A 262 12.32 -8.64 -7.71
C VAL A 262 12.43 -9.41 -9.03
N LYS A 263 12.63 -10.75 -8.94
CA LYS A 263 12.91 -11.63 -10.07
C LYS A 263 11.68 -12.47 -10.42
#